data_ea0a42ec8431caef221555b82f50ac1f
#
_entry.id   ea0a42ec8431caef221555b82f50ac1f
#
_cell.length_a   1.000
_cell.length_b   1.000
_cell.length_c   1.000
_cell.angle_alpha   90.00
_cell.angle_beta   90.00
_cell.angle_gamma   90.00
#
_symmetry.space_group_name_H-M   'P 1'
#
loop_
_entity.id
_entity.type
_entity.pdbx_description
1 polymer ?
#
loop_
_entity_poly.entity_id
_entity_poly.type
_entity_poly.pdbx_seq_one_letter_code
_entity_poly.pdbx_strand_id
1 'polypeptide(L)'
;MAEGKILTKHPLNKSGKNISKQKYETLKKAILSALQNRELTHTELFNQLKKRLTSKFAGNVSWYGETVKLDLEARKIIERTSPKPQEYRLK
;
A
#
# COMPACT_ATOMS: atom_id res chain seq x y z
N MET A 1 -2.56 24.16 9.08
CA MET A 1 -2.30 23.19 10.15
C MET A 1 -1.27 22.19 9.71
N ALA A 2 -0.41 21.79 10.63
CA ALA A 2 0.59 20.79 10.31
C ALA A 2 -0.11 19.46 9.99
N GLU A 3 0.38 18.80 8.96
CA GLU A 3 -0.11 17.50 8.58
C GLU A 3 0.37 16.45 9.58
N GLY A 4 -0.54 15.57 10.00
CA GLY A 4 -0.18 14.49 10.90
C GLY A 4 0.68 13.43 10.20
N LYS A 5 1.34 12.63 11.01
CA LYS A 5 2.10 11.49 10.51
C LYS A 5 1.53 10.20 11.07
N ILE A 6 1.72 9.12 10.34
CA ILE A 6 1.30 7.79 10.76
C ILE A 6 2.54 6.90 10.84
N LEU A 7 2.66 6.19 11.94
CA LEU A 7 3.66 5.14 12.07
C LEU A 7 3.06 3.86 11.49
N THR A 8 3.60 3.39 10.38
CA THR A 8 3.08 2.20 9.72
C THR A 8 3.47 0.94 10.50
N LYS A 9 2.73 -0.13 10.26
CA LYS A 9 3.00 -1.43 10.87
C LYS A 9 3.67 -2.36 9.87
N HIS A 10 4.31 -3.40 10.37
CA HIS A 10 4.93 -4.42 9.53
C HIS A 10 4.39 -5.78 9.96
N PRO A 11 4.02 -6.67 9.01
CA PRO A 11 3.42 -7.96 9.36
C PRO A 11 4.33 -8.87 10.19
N LEU A 12 5.63 -8.68 10.10
CA LEU A 12 6.60 -9.48 10.85
C LEU A 12 7.10 -8.78 12.11
N ASN A 13 6.35 -7.80 12.62
CA ASN A 13 6.70 -7.02 13.82
C ASN A 13 8.02 -6.25 13.69
N LYS A 14 8.44 -5.96 12.47
CA LYS A 14 9.58 -5.09 12.24
C LYS A 14 9.17 -3.64 12.42
N SER A 15 10.15 -2.77 12.63
CA SER A 15 9.87 -1.34 12.76
C SER A 15 9.20 -0.81 11.51
N GLY A 16 8.11 -0.07 11.69
CA GLY A 16 7.45 0.62 10.61
C GLY A 16 8.14 1.94 10.28
N LYS A 17 7.50 2.72 9.44
CA LYS A 17 8.01 4.02 9.02
C LYS A 17 7.02 5.10 9.34
N ASN A 18 7.52 6.27 9.74
CA ASN A 18 6.67 7.45 9.88
C ASN A 18 6.50 8.09 8.51
N ILE A 19 5.27 8.21 8.05
CA ILE A 19 4.99 8.85 6.78
C ILE A 19 3.84 9.84 6.95
N SER A 20 3.76 10.80 6.02
CA SER A 20 2.69 11.78 5.99
C SER A 20 1.34 11.07 5.95
N LYS A 21 0.41 11.52 6.77
CA LYS A 21 -0.94 10.97 6.79
C LYS A 21 -1.61 11.13 5.42
N GLN A 22 -1.39 12.24 4.74
CA GLN A 22 -1.95 12.46 3.41
C GLN A 22 -1.43 11.44 2.41
N LYS A 23 -0.13 11.16 2.43
CA LYS A 23 0.45 10.15 1.54
C LYS A 23 -0.06 8.76 1.87
N TYR A 24 -0.16 8.45 3.16
CA TYR A 24 -0.72 7.18 3.61
C TYR A 24 -2.14 6.98 3.08
N GLU A 25 -3.01 7.97 3.29
CA GLU A 25 -4.39 7.87 2.85
C GLU A 25 -4.51 7.77 1.33
N THR A 26 -3.69 8.53 0.61
CA THR A 26 -3.67 8.49 -0.86
C THR A 26 -3.32 7.09 -1.36
N LEU A 27 -2.27 6.49 -0.81
CA LEU A 27 -1.86 5.15 -1.22
C LEU A 27 -2.82 4.09 -0.75
N LYS A 28 -3.35 4.22 0.47
CA LYS A 28 -4.35 3.30 0.97
C LYS A 28 -5.56 3.23 0.04
N LYS A 29 -6.09 4.39 -0.34
CA LYS A 29 -7.23 4.44 -1.26
C LYS A 29 -6.90 3.83 -2.61
N ALA A 30 -5.71 4.10 -3.14
CA ALA A 30 -5.29 3.57 -4.42
C ALA A 30 -5.17 2.05 -4.37
N ILE A 31 -4.56 1.52 -3.32
CA ILE A 31 -4.40 0.07 -3.16
C ILE A 31 -5.76 -0.61 -3.03
N LEU A 32 -6.63 -0.10 -2.17
CA LEU A 32 -7.95 -0.69 -1.96
C LEU A 32 -8.78 -0.64 -3.24
N SER A 33 -8.71 0.46 -3.97
CA SER A 33 -9.43 0.59 -5.24
C SER A 33 -8.90 -0.38 -6.28
N ALA A 34 -7.58 -0.56 -6.35
CA ALA A 34 -6.97 -1.49 -7.31
C ALA A 34 -7.35 -2.93 -7.02
N LEU A 35 -7.54 -3.29 -5.75
CA LEU A 35 -7.87 -4.65 -5.35
C LEU A 35 -9.37 -4.93 -5.24
N GLN A 36 -10.20 -3.95 -5.51
CA GLN A 36 -11.65 -4.11 -5.41
C GLN A 36 -12.13 -5.18 -6.41
N ASN A 37 -12.73 -6.25 -5.88
CA ASN A 37 -13.27 -7.35 -6.68
C ASN A 37 -12.25 -8.11 -7.53
N ARG A 38 -10.97 -8.08 -7.14
CA ARG A 38 -9.95 -8.83 -7.87
C ARG A 38 -8.70 -9.05 -7.05
N GLU A 39 -7.90 -10.00 -7.49
CA GLU A 39 -6.59 -10.27 -6.95
C GLU A 39 -5.54 -9.78 -7.92
N LEU A 40 -4.45 -9.20 -7.42
CA LEU A 40 -3.35 -8.71 -8.25
C LEU A 40 -2.02 -9.20 -7.68
N THR A 41 -1.08 -9.51 -8.57
CA THR A 41 0.29 -9.76 -8.16
C THR A 41 0.92 -8.46 -7.71
N HIS A 42 2.07 -8.56 -7.04
CA HIS A 42 2.81 -7.37 -6.63
C HIS A 42 3.10 -6.46 -7.84
N THR A 43 3.57 -7.04 -8.93
CA THR A 43 3.87 -6.27 -10.14
C THR A 43 2.63 -5.56 -10.68
N GLU A 44 1.53 -6.28 -10.78
CA GLU A 44 0.28 -5.71 -11.27
C GLU A 44 -0.23 -4.59 -10.37
N LEU A 45 -0.19 -4.82 -9.06
CA LEU A 45 -0.62 -3.82 -8.09
C LEU A 45 0.20 -2.55 -8.22
N PHE A 46 1.52 -2.68 -8.27
CA PHE A 46 2.40 -1.51 -8.34
C PHE A 46 2.32 -0.80 -9.69
N ASN A 47 2.06 -1.54 -10.78
CA ASN A 47 1.79 -0.90 -12.06
C ASN A 47 0.53 -0.04 -11.98
N GLN A 48 -0.51 -0.52 -11.32
CA GLN A 48 -1.73 0.27 -11.11
C GLN A 48 -1.46 1.51 -10.26
N LEU A 49 -0.67 1.36 -9.20
CA LEU A 49 -0.34 2.50 -8.34
C LEU A 49 0.42 3.57 -9.12
N LYS A 50 1.42 3.18 -9.88
CA LYS A 50 2.20 4.13 -10.68
C LYS A 50 1.33 4.85 -11.69
N LYS A 51 0.44 4.12 -12.35
CA LYS A 51 -0.46 4.68 -13.34
C LYS A 51 -1.40 5.72 -12.74
N ARG A 52 -1.93 5.44 -11.55
CA ARG A 52 -2.88 6.33 -10.88
C ARG A 52 -2.22 7.55 -10.27
N LEU A 53 -0.96 7.42 -9.81
CA LEU A 53 -0.34 8.42 -8.96
C LEU A 53 0.83 9.17 -9.60
N THR A 54 1.21 8.85 -10.83
CA THR A 54 2.40 9.38 -11.48
C THR A 54 2.47 10.91 -11.44
N SER A 55 1.37 11.61 -11.72
CA SER A 55 1.37 13.07 -11.79
C SER A 55 0.89 13.74 -10.51
N LYS A 56 0.41 12.98 -9.55
CA LYS A 56 -0.24 13.53 -8.35
C LYS A 56 0.53 13.29 -7.06
N PHE A 57 1.43 12.33 -7.05
CA PHE A 57 2.09 11.92 -5.83
C PHE A 57 3.51 12.46 -5.78
N ALA A 58 3.81 13.24 -4.76
CA ALA A 58 5.16 13.74 -4.52
C ALA A 58 5.94 12.69 -3.75
N GLY A 59 6.90 12.06 -4.41
CA GLY A 59 7.74 11.05 -3.78
C GLY A 59 7.79 9.77 -4.58
N ASN A 60 8.48 8.78 -4.03
CA ASN A 60 8.67 7.49 -4.68
C ASN A 60 7.46 6.59 -4.45
N VAL A 61 6.64 6.43 -5.49
CA VAL A 61 5.42 5.62 -5.38
C VAL A 61 5.74 4.19 -4.96
N SER A 62 6.82 3.61 -5.47
CA SER A 62 7.18 2.24 -5.12
C SER A 62 7.53 2.12 -3.63
N TRP A 63 8.33 3.04 -3.10
CA TRP A 63 8.72 3.00 -1.70
C TRP A 63 7.52 3.22 -0.77
N TYR A 64 6.75 4.27 -1.03
CA TYR A 64 5.58 4.55 -0.21
C TYR A 64 4.52 3.47 -0.36
N GLY A 65 4.35 2.96 -1.58
CA GLY A 65 3.40 1.89 -1.85
C GLY A 65 3.74 0.62 -1.07
N GLU A 66 5.01 0.24 -1.06
CA GLU A 66 5.46 -0.93 -0.30
C GLU A 66 5.20 -0.73 1.19
N THR A 67 5.54 0.44 1.71
CA THR A 67 5.35 0.76 3.12
C THR A 67 3.88 0.67 3.52
N VAL A 68 3.00 1.28 2.73
CA VAL A 68 1.56 1.26 3.01
C VAL A 68 0.98 -0.14 2.82
N LYS A 69 1.42 -0.87 1.78
CA LYS A 69 0.97 -2.23 1.54
C LYS A 69 1.28 -3.13 2.75
N LEU A 70 2.49 -3.05 3.28
CA LEU A 70 2.87 -3.83 4.45
C LEU A 70 2.02 -3.46 5.67
N ASP A 71 1.74 -2.16 5.84
CA ASP A 71 0.87 -1.71 6.92
C ASP A 71 -0.54 -2.30 6.79
N LEU A 72 -1.11 -2.30 5.59
CA LEU A 72 -2.43 -2.86 5.36
C LEU A 72 -2.46 -4.36 5.60
N GLU A 73 -1.39 -5.07 5.26
CA GLU A 73 -1.28 -6.50 5.58
C GLU A 73 -1.21 -6.71 7.10
N ALA A 74 -0.43 -5.90 7.79
CA ALA A 74 -0.29 -6.01 9.25
C ALA A 74 -1.61 -5.73 9.96
N ARG A 75 -2.43 -4.83 9.42
CA ARG A 75 -3.75 -4.51 9.97
C ARG A 75 -4.82 -5.46 9.48
N LYS A 76 -4.47 -6.40 8.63
CA LYS A 76 -5.38 -7.43 8.08
C LYS A 76 -6.49 -6.82 7.23
N ILE A 77 -6.20 -5.73 6.57
CA ILE A 77 -7.11 -5.10 5.61
C ILE A 77 -6.98 -5.77 4.26
N ILE A 78 -5.76 -6.19 3.90
CA ILE A 78 -5.50 -6.99 2.70
C ILE A 78 -4.75 -8.24 3.12
N GLU A 79 -4.75 -9.25 2.25
CA GLU A 79 -4.04 -10.49 2.54
C GLU A 79 -3.35 -11.01 1.29
N ARG A 80 -2.34 -11.85 1.51
CA ARG A 80 -1.66 -12.56 0.43
C ARG A 80 -2.38 -13.86 0.18
N THR A 81 -2.59 -14.20 -1.09
CA THR A 81 -3.40 -15.35 -1.43
C THR A 81 -2.61 -16.51 -1.99
N SER A 82 -1.52 -16.24 -2.70
CA SER A 82 -0.76 -17.28 -3.37
C SER A 82 0.73 -17.06 -3.16
N PRO A 83 1.50 -18.14 -2.90
CA PRO A 83 2.93 -17.97 -2.71
C PRO A 83 3.73 -17.76 -4.00
N LYS A 84 3.22 -18.24 -5.15
CA LYS A 84 3.99 -18.18 -6.42
C LYS A 84 3.07 -18.14 -7.63
N PRO A 85 2.87 -17.01 -8.28
CA PRO A 85 3.28 -15.68 -7.85
C PRO A 85 2.42 -15.21 -6.68
N GLN A 86 3.00 -14.36 -5.86
CA GLN A 86 2.30 -13.83 -4.72
C GLN A 86 1.25 -12.83 -5.19
N GLU A 87 0.02 -13.03 -4.77
CA GLU A 87 -1.08 -12.13 -5.10
C GLU A 87 -1.68 -11.53 -3.83
N TYR A 88 -2.35 -10.40 -4.01
CA TYR A 88 -2.97 -9.67 -2.91
C TYR A 88 -4.43 -9.45 -3.21
N ARG A 89 -5.24 -9.44 -2.16
CA ARG A 89 -6.68 -9.16 -2.28
C ARG A 89 -7.17 -8.49 -1.00
N LEU A 90 -8.34 -7.87 -1.10
CA LEU A 90 -9.01 -7.36 0.10
C LEU A 90 -9.44 -8.54 0.97
N LYS A 91 -9.28 -8.37 2.25
CA LYS A 91 -9.65 -9.41 3.19
C LYS A 91 -11.14 -9.40 3.52
#